data_9480681ec46216dc81b01e2126d86e67
#
_entry.id   9480681ec46216dc81b01e2126d86e67
#
_cell.length_a   1.000
_cell.length_b   1.000
_cell.length_c   1.000
_cell.angle_alpha   90.00
_cell.angle_beta   90.00
_cell.angle_gamma   90.00
#
_symmetry.space_group_name_H-M   'P 1'
#
loop_
_entity.id
_entity.type
_entity.pdbx_description
1 polymer ?
#
loop_
_entity_poly.entity_id
_entity_poly.type
_entity_poly.pdbx_seq_one_letter_code
_entity_poly.pdbx_strand_id
1 'polypeptide(L)'
;MSRWNLAWLLGITATVAVGFSLTYSAPTRAGALQKKHDNLRLLVDVLDEVQQKYVRELDADKMRDLVENMISGGLQHLDPHSDFIGVDEFKAFQKSSKGKFGGVGIRLADRVIGDPVVVLSPMVGTPAFEAGILAGDVIVKIDGHSTESMPLKKVVDTITGEPGTKVTLTIRHEGAKTPVDIELTRAEIHVDSVLGDQRHKDNVKEWDFWIDPASRIAYIRVIGFTETTVDELTKVVDGLQNANMKGLVIDLR
;
A
#
# COMPACT_ATOMS: atom_id res chain seq x y z
N MET A 1 -9.49 -37.26 -69.16
CA MET A 1 -10.35 -36.12 -68.80
C MET A 1 -10.16 -35.03 -69.84
N SER A 2 -11.28 -34.57 -70.41
CA SER A 2 -11.24 -33.52 -71.46
C SER A 2 -10.76 -32.19 -70.86
N ARG A 3 -9.94 -31.44 -71.58
CA ARG A 3 -9.42 -30.10 -71.20
C ARG A 3 -10.54 -29.12 -70.77
N TRP A 4 -11.73 -29.32 -71.23
CA TRP A 4 -12.94 -28.58 -70.90
C TRP A 4 -13.40 -28.85 -69.45
N ASN A 5 -13.32 -30.07 -68.94
CA ASN A 5 -13.72 -30.42 -67.58
C ASN A 5 -12.75 -29.83 -66.51
N LEU A 6 -11.47 -29.71 -66.88
CA LEU A 6 -10.45 -29.07 -66.00
C LEU A 6 -10.67 -27.56 -65.89
N ALA A 7 -11.06 -26.90 -66.97
CA ALA A 7 -11.35 -25.45 -66.95
C ALA A 7 -12.59 -25.12 -66.10
N TRP A 8 -13.62 -25.94 -66.17
CA TRP A 8 -14.83 -25.81 -65.31
C TRP A 8 -14.56 -26.08 -63.84
N LEU A 9 -13.74 -27.08 -63.52
CA LEU A 9 -13.34 -27.36 -62.15
C LEU A 9 -12.50 -26.23 -61.54
N LEU A 10 -11.58 -25.64 -62.30
CA LEU A 10 -10.79 -24.50 -61.85
C LEU A 10 -11.64 -23.20 -61.71
N GLY A 11 -12.64 -23.01 -62.56
CA GLY A 11 -13.58 -21.90 -62.44
C GLY A 11 -14.45 -21.97 -61.16
N ILE A 12 -14.98 -23.16 -60.89
CA ILE A 12 -15.82 -23.39 -59.67
C ILE A 12 -14.98 -23.26 -58.40
N THR A 13 -13.77 -23.82 -58.36
CA THR A 13 -12.88 -23.68 -57.19
C THR A 13 -12.44 -22.25 -56.96
N ALA A 14 -12.17 -21.47 -58.03
CA ALA A 14 -11.83 -20.07 -57.91
C ALA A 14 -12.99 -19.23 -57.42
N THR A 15 -14.23 -19.45 -57.88
CA THR A 15 -15.42 -18.74 -57.39
C THR A 15 -15.77 -19.09 -55.95
N VAL A 16 -15.63 -20.36 -55.57
CA VAL A 16 -15.83 -20.78 -54.17
C VAL A 16 -14.76 -20.20 -53.23
N ALA A 17 -13.49 -20.18 -53.66
CA ALA A 17 -12.41 -19.59 -52.91
C ALA A 17 -12.58 -18.07 -52.73
N VAL A 18 -13.00 -17.34 -53.76
CA VAL A 18 -13.30 -15.88 -53.67
C VAL A 18 -14.55 -15.63 -52.82
N GLY A 19 -15.62 -16.45 -52.94
CA GLY A 19 -16.81 -16.36 -52.13
C GLY A 19 -16.51 -16.63 -50.63
N PHE A 20 -15.66 -17.63 -50.34
CA PHE A 20 -15.24 -17.95 -48.97
C PHE A 20 -14.34 -16.86 -48.37
N SER A 21 -13.47 -16.26 -49.19
CA SER A 21 -12.61 -15.15 -48.75
C SER A 21 -13.41 -13.87 -48.44
N LEU A 22 -14.54 -13.63 -49.14
CA LEU A 22 -15.42 -12.49 -48.88
C LEU A 22 -16.35 -12.68 -47.70
N THR A 23 -16.73 -13.92 -47.36
CA THR A 23 -17.61 -14.21 -46.24
C THR A 23 -16.86 -14.42 -44.88
N TYR A 24 -15.60 -14.82 -44.93
CA TYR A 24 -14.71 -14.94 -43.80
C TYR A 24 -13.79 -13.71 -43.61
N SER A 25 -14.32 -12.53 -43.77
CA SER A 25 -13.66 -11.34 -43.26
C SER A 25 -13.83 -11.38 -41.73
N ALA A 26 -12.88 -12.04 -41.05
CA ALA A 26 -12.71 -11.87 -39.61
C ALA A 26 -12.68 -10.34 -39.35
N PRO A 27 -13.32 -9.85 -38.26
CA PRO A 27 -13.29 -8.44 -37.93
C PRO A 27 -11.83 -8.01 -37.88
N THR A 28 -11.44 -7.24 -38.88
CA THR A 28 -10.04 -6.84 -39.08
C THR A 28 -9.58 -6.14 -37.80
N ARG A 29 -8.38 -6.47 -37.32
CA ARG A 29 -7.67 -5.77 -36.21
C ARG A 29 -7.79 -4.25 -36.31
N ALA A 30 -7.97 -3.73 -37.55
CA ALA A 30 -8.22 -2.33 -37.83
C ALA A 30 -9.52 -1.78 -37.20
N GLY A 31 -10.63 -2.51 -37.23
CA GLY A 31 -11.88 -2.05 -36.62
C GLY A 31 -11.85 -2.07 -35.07
N ALA A 32 -11.12 -3.00 -34.47
CA ALA A 32 -10.91 -3.02 -33.02
C ALA A 32 -9.96 -1.89 -32.56
N LEU A 33 -8.93 -1.60 -33.36
CA LEU A 33 -8.03 -0.47 -33.12
C LEU A 33 -8.77 0.87 -33.26
N GLN A 34 -9.63 1.02 -34.25
CA GLN A 34 -10.42 2.24 -34.48
C GLN A 34 -11.34 2.52 -33.27
N LYS A 35 -12.11 1.52 -32.81
CA LYS A 35 -12.96 1.66 -31.61
C LYS A 35 -12.17 2.01 -30.35
N LYS A 36 -10.97 1.46 -30.19
CA LYS A 36 -10.09 1.80 -29.08
C LYS A 36 -9.63 3.26 -29.14
N HIS A 37 -9.31 3.77 -30.31
CA HIS A 37 -8.96 5.18 -30.50
C HIS A 37 -10.14 6.11 -30.23
N ASP A 38 -11.36 5.74 -30.66
CA ASP A 38 -12.56 6.53 -30.44
C ASP A 38 -12.88 6.67 -28.95
N ASN A 39 -12.74 5.59 -28.18
CA ASN A 39 -12.91 5.62 -26.70
C ASN A 39 -11.86 6.46 -26.00
N LEU A 40 -10.58 6.37 -26.43
CA LEU A 40 -9.52 7.22 -25.87
C LEU A 40 -9.74 8.70 -26.20
N ARG A 41 -10.22 8.99 -27.42
CA ARG A 41 -10.54 10.36 -27.84
C ARG A 41 -11.67 10.96 -26.99
N LEU A 42 -12.74 10.19 -26.74
CA LEU A 42 -13.81 10.61 -25.85
C LEU A 42 -13.29 10.96 -24.44
N LEU A 43 -12.37 10.16 -23.91
CA LEU A 43 -11.78 10.43 -22.59
C LEU A 43 -10.97 11.74 -22.60
N VAL A 44 -10.14 11.94 -23.64
CA VAL A 44 -9.35 13.18 -23.79
C VAL A 44 -10.26 14.39 -23.94
N ASP A 45 -11.27 14.31 -24.81
CA ASP A 45 -12.22 15.41 -25.04
C ASP A 45 -12.95 15.82 -23.73
N VAL A 46 -13.33 14.83 -22.89
CA VAL A 46 -13.96 15.10 -21.59
C VAL A 46 -12.99 15.74 -20.61
N LEU A 47 -11.74 15.29 -20.57
CA LEU A 47 -10.72 15.89 -19.68
C LEU A 47 -10.40 17.33 -20.10
N ASP A 48 -10.30 17.59 -21.38
CA ASP A 48 -10.08 18.95 -21.92
C ASP A 48 -11.25 19.88 -21.57
N GLU A 49 -12.50 19.38 -21.68
CA GLU A 49 -13.70 20.12 -21.32
C GLU A 49 -13.72 20.45 -19.80
N VAL A 50 -13.37 19.47 -18.96
CA VAL A 50 -13.26 19.68 -17.51
C VAL A 50 -12.18 20.70 -17.21
N GLN A 51 -10.99 20.59 -17.79
CA GLN A 51 -9.89 21.52 -17.55
C GLN A 51 -10.24 22.96 -17.94
N GLN A 52 -11.01 23.14 -19.03
CA GLN A 52 -11.38 24.47 -19.55
C GLN A 52 -12.57 25.11 -18.80
N LYS A 53 -13.53 24.29 -18.34
CA LYS A 53 -14.82 24.79 -17.83
C LYS A 53 -15.03 24.57 -16.33
N TYR A 54 -14.15 23.85 -15.65
CA TYR A 54 -14.30 23.67 -14.21
C TYR A 54 -14.11 24.98 -13.46
N VAL A 55 -14.95 25.19 -12.45
CA VAL A 55 -15.01 26.47 -11.68
C VAL A 55 -13.70 26.83 -10.95
N ARG A 56 -12.85 25.85 -10.68
CA ARG A 56 -11.54 26.03 -10.04
C ARG A 56 -10.45 25.59 -11.01
N GLU A 57 -9.34 26.32 -11.03
CA GLU A 57 -8.18 25.94 -11.82
C GLU A 57 -7.63 24.59 -11.33
N LEU A 58 -7.48 23.67 -12.25
CA LEU A 58 -6.90 22.35 -12.02
C LEU A 58 -5.42 22.41 -12.42
N ASP A 59 -4.56 22.39 -11.42
CA ASP A 59 -3.13 22.19 -11.66
C ASP A 59 -2.82 20.75 -12.10
N ALA A 60 -1.57 20.47 -12.48
CA ALA A 60 -1.17 19.17 -13.01
C ALA A 60 -1.40 18.01 -11.99
N ASP A 61 -1.27 18.27 -10.70
CA ASP A 61 -1.45 17.25 -9.66
C ASP A 61 -2.93 16.91 -9.50
N LYS A 62 -3.81 17.91 -9.44
CA LYS A 62 -5.27 17.69 -9.39
C LYS A 62 -5.80 17.02 -10.65
N MET A 63 -5.23 17.33 -11.81
CA MET A 63 -5.60 16.66 -13.07
C MET A 63 -5.18 15.19 -13.04
N ARG A 64 -4.00 14.87 -12.49
CA ARG A 64 -3.55 13.48 -12.30
C ARG A 64 -4.49 12.74 -11.35
N ASP A 65 -4.78 13.33 -10.18
CA ASP A 65 -5.71 12.75 -9.20
C ASP A 65 -7.09 12.47 -9.83
N LEU A 66 -7.59 13.38 -10.67
CA LEU A 66 -8.84 13.18 -11.41
C LEU A 66 -8.75 11.95 -12.31
N VAL A 67 -7.68 11.81 -13.10
CA VAL A 67 -7.49 10.67 -14.01
C VAL A 67 -7.36 9.35 -13.23
N GLU A 68 -6.60 9.33 -12.14
CA GLU A 68 -6.44 8.15 -11.28
C GLU A 68 -7.79 7.74 -10.67
N ASN A 69 -8.58 8.69 -10.16
CA ASN A 69 -9.92 8.44 -9.64
C ASN A 69 -10.90 7.92 -10.71
N MET A 70 -10.81 8.42 -11.95
CA MET A 70 -11.62 7.92 -13.06
C MET A 70 -11.27 6.48 -13.41
N ILE A 71 -9.99 6.11 -13.36
CA ILE A 71 -9.53 4.74 -13.61
C ILE A 71 -10.04 3.81 -12.48
N SER A 72 -9.81 4.18 -11.22
CA SER A 72 -10.29 3.41 -10.06
C SER A 72 -11.80 3.22 -10.09
N GLY A 73 -12.57 4.29 -10.30
CA GLY A 73 -14.03 4.19 -10.42
C GLY A 73 -14.50 3.31 -11.56
N GLY A 74 -13.81 3.34 -12.70
CA GLY A 74 -14.08 2.46 -13.83
C GLY A 74 -13.80 0.98 -13.51
N LEU A 75 -12.70 0.69 -12.81
CA LEU A 75 -12.34 -0.67 -12.41
C LEU A 75 -13.30 -1.23 -11.37
N GLN A 76 -13.68 -0.44 -10.36
CA GLN A 76 -14.65 -0.84 -9.34
C GLN A 76 -16.02 -1.18 -9.93
N HIS A 77 -16.40 -0.56 -11.05
CA HIS A 77 -17.62 -0.91 -11.80
C HIS A 77 -17.51 -2.25 -12.53
N LEU A 78 -16.31 -2.69 -12.88
CA LEU A 78 -16.08 -3.98 -13.54
C LEU A 78 -16.00 -5.11 -12.52
N ASP A 79 -15.27 -4.86 -11.42
CA ASP A 79 -15.05 -5.83 -10.35
C ASP A 79 -14.75 -5.08 -9.03
N PRO A 80 -15.51 -5.33 -7.95
CA PRO A 80 -15.33 -4.63 -6.67
C PRO A 80 -14.00 -4.93 -5.97
N HIS A 81 -13.24 -5.93 -6.43
CA HIS A 81 -11.92 -6.29 -5.90
C HIS A 81 -10.77 -5.78 -6.77
N SER A 82 -11.08 -5.11 -7.89
CA SER A 82 -10.08 -4.51 -8.78
C SER A 82 -9.93 -3.02 -8.49
N ASP A 83 -8.70 -2.57 -8.31
CA ASP A 83 -8.39 -1.15 -8.13
C ASP A 83 -7.12 -0.76 -8.86
N PHE A 84 -6.92 0.53 -9.02
CA PHE A 84 -5.73 1.12 -9.61
C PHE A 84 -4.87 1.73 -8.51
N ILE A 85 -3.62 1.32 -8.44
CA ILE A 85 -2.65 1.89 -7.51
C ILE A 85 -1.78 2.88 -8.27
N GLY A 86 -1.88 4.15 -7.93
CA GLY A 86 -1.06 5.22 -8.49
C GLY A 86 0.42 5.06 -8.15
N VAL A 87 1.30 5.80 -8.86
CA VAL A 87 2.75 5.65 -8.72
C VAL A 87 3.22 5.92 -7.27
N ASP A 88 2.64 6.91 -6.60
CA ASP A 88 3.05 7.27 -5.24
C ASP A 88 2.47 6.31 -4.20
N GLU A 89 1.25 5.83 -4.41
CA GLU A 89 0.66 4.75 -3.61
C GLU A 89 1.40 3.43 -3.78
N PHE A 90 1.84 3.12 -5.01
CA PHE A 90 2.65 1.93 -5.26
C PHE A 90 4.00 1.97 -4.53
N LYS A 91 4.65 3.14 -4.47
CA LYS A 91 5.87 3.31 -3.66
C LYS A 91 5.60 3.11 -2.17
N ALA A 92 4.48 3.63 -1.67
CA ALA A 92 4.07 3.42 -0.28
C ALA A 92 3.75 1.95 -0.01
N PHE A 93 3.02 1.30 -0.92
CA PHE A 93 2.73 -0.13 -0.86
C PHE A 93 4.00 -0.98 -0.85
N GLN A 94 4.97 -0.69 -1.73
CA GLN A 94 6.26 -1.39 -1.74
C GLN A 94 7.03 -1.22 -0.42
N LYS A 95 6.99 -0.03 0.19
CA LYS A 95 7.61 0.19 1.51
C LYS A 95 6.94 -0.63 2.60
N SER A 96 5.61 -0.65 2.64
CA SER A 96 4.85 -1.43 3.63
C SER A 96 5.01 -2.94 3.45
N SER A 97 5.07 -3.41 2.19
CA SER A 97 5.27 -4.82 1.86
C SER A 97 6.63 -5.37 2.32
N LYS A 98 7.66 -4.52 2.42
CA LYS A 98 8.99 -4.92 2.90
C LYS A 98 9.03 -5.19 4.41
N GLY A 99 8.00 -4.84 5.17
CA GLY A 99 7.98 -4.99 6.62
C GLY A 99 8.98 -4.09 7.36
N LYS A 100 9.60 -3.12 6.65
CA LYS A 100 10.59 -2.21 7.23
C LYS A 100 10.59 -0.86 6.52
N PHE A 101 10.88 0.21 7.27
CA PHE A 101 11.00 1.57 6.74
C PHE A 101 11.96 2.42 7.57
N GLY A 102 12.47 3.50 6.98
CA GLY A 102 13.30 4.47 7.70
C GLY A 102 12.44 5.49 8.44
N GLY A 103 12.70 5.68 9.74
CA GLY A 103 11.96 6.61 10.57
C GLY A 103 12.32 6.53 12.04
N VAL A 104 11.43 7.02 12.92
CA VAL A 104 11.67 7.04 14.37
C VAL A 104 10.81 6.03 15.14
N GLY A 105 9.85 5.34 14.49
CA GLY A 105 9.03 4.29 15.09
C GLY A 105 7.89 4.81 15.96
N ILE A 106 7.04 5.69 15.42
CA ILE A 106 5.83 6.20 16.08
C ILE A 106 4.60 5.76 15.25
N ARG A 107 3.58 5.24 15.94
CA ARG A 107 2.23 5.10 15.40
C ARG A 107 1.43 6.34 15.76
N LEU A 108 0.82 6.95 14.76
CA LEU A 108 -0.03 8.13 14.94
C LEU A 108 -1.51 7.75 14.88
N ALA A 109 -2.33 8.46 15.63
CA ALA A 109 -3.78 8.36 15.53
C ALA A 109 -4.26 9.03 14.23
N ASP A 110 -5.35 8.50 13.65
CA ASP A 110 -6.04 9.16 12.55
C ASP A 110 -6.56 10.54 13.00
N ARG A 111 -6.48 11.51 12.10
CA ARG A 111 -6.92 12.89 12.41
C ARG A 111 -7.48 13.60 11.19
N VAL A 112 -8.30 14.62 11.46
CA VAL A 112 -8.67 15.64 10.48
C VAL A 112 -7.67 16.81 10.59
N ILE A 113 -7.48 17.58 9.52
CA ILE A 113 -6.63 18.77 9.54
C ILE A 113 -7.19 19.76 10.56
N GLY A 114 -6.32 20.25 11.46
CA GLY A 114 -6.69 21.12 12.59
C GLY A 114 -6.72 20.38 13.94
N ASP A 115 -6.94 19.06 13.95
CA ASP A 115 -6.81 18.28 15.18
C ASP A 115 -5.34 18.11 15.59
N PRO A 116 -5.03 17.87 16.87
CA PRO A 116 -3.67 17.59 17.31
C PRO A 116 -3.13 16.27 16.71
N VAL A 117 -1.84 16.22 16.41
CA VAL A 117 -1.13 15.00 16.00
C VAL A 117 -0.82 14.19 17.26
N VAL A 118 -1.62 13.16 17.53
CA VAL A 118 -1.50 12.34 18.74
C VAL A 118 -0.72 11.07 18.45
N VAL A 119 0.23 10.77 19.34
CA VAL A 119 0.96 9.49 19.36
C VAL A 119 0.02 8.40 19.89
N LEU A 120 -0.32 7.45 19.04
CA LEU A 120 -1.08 6.27 19.46
C LEU A 120 -0.19 5.34 20.30
N SER A 121 1.02 5.08 19.83
CA SER A 121 2.06 4.37 20.60
C SER A 121 3.42 4.53 19.92
N PRO A 122 4.53 4.65 20.68
CA PRO A 122 5.85 4.38 20.15
C PRO A 122 6.02 2.86 19.92
N MET A 123 6.80 2.50 18.93
CA MET A 123 7.15 1.10 18.66
C MET A 123 8.32 0.70 19.55
N VAL A 124 8.21 -0.44 20.23
CA VAL A 124 9.23 -0.90 21.16
C VAL A 124 10.58 -1.12 20.48
N GLY A 125 11.66 -0.64 21.11
CA GLY A 125 13.03 -0.77 20.59
C GLY A 125 13.39 0.22 19.47
N THR A 126 12.57 1.24 19.24
CA THR A 126 12.82 2.28 18.24
C THR A 126 13.34 3.57 18.88
N PRO A 127 13.92 4.50 18.09
CA PRO A 127 14.41 5.77 18.59
C PRO A 127 13.37 6.57 19.41
N ALA A 128 12.12 6.56 18.98
CA ALA A 128 11.05 7.26 19.70
C ALA A 128 10.76 6.61 21.06
N PHE A 129 10.74 5.28 21.13
CA PHE A 129 10.54 4.54 22.38
C PHE A 129 11.69 4.80 23.37
N GLU A 130 12.94 4.75 22.90
CA GLU A 130 14.13 4.97 23.73
C GLU A 130 14.26 6.43 24.20
N ALA A 131 13.73 7.38 23.43
CA ALA A 131 13.66 8.78 23.80
C ALA A 131 12.53 9.13 24.79
N GLY A 132 11.71 8.14 25.20
CA GLY A 132 10.65 8.35 26.20
C GLY A 132 9.38 8.98 25.65
N ILE A 133 9.14 8.94 24.34
CA ILE A 133 7.84 9.31 23.76
C ILE A 133 6.81 8.28 24.20
N LEU A 134 5.61 8.75 24.59
CA LEU A 134 4.56 7.94 25.17
C LEU A 134 3.28 7.97 24.34
N ALA A 135 2.40 6.99 24.54
CA ALA A 135 1.04 7.07 24.02
C ALA A 135 0.29 8.26 24.65
N GLY A 136 -0.49 8.97 23.86
CA GLY A 136 -1.20 10.19 24.28
C GLY A 136 -0.39 11.48 24.09
N ASP A 137 0.90 11.40 23.82
CA ASP A 137 1.71 12.59 23.50
C ASP A 137 1.23 13.28 22.23
N VAL A 138 1.40 14.62 22.22
CA VAL A 138 1.04 15.45 21.07
C VAL A 138 2.30 15.97 20.38
N ILE A 139 2.45 15.69 19.09
CA ILE A 139 3.51 16.28 18.27
C ILE A 139 3.06 17.67 17.81
N VAL A 140 3.64 18.72 18.39
CA VAL A 140 3.28 20.11 18.13
C VAL A 140 4.04 20.67 16.93
N LYS A 141 5.34 20.30 16.79
CA LYS A 141 6.18 20.72 15.68
C LYS A 141 7.09 19.59 15.21
N ILE A 142 7.52 19.66 13.96
CA ILE A 142 8.55 18.82 13.35
C ILE A 142 9.55 19.75 12.69
N ASP A 143 10.82 19.67 13.08
CA ASP A 143 11.91 20.56 12.63
C ASP A 143 11.52 22.04 12.69
N GLY A 144 10.87 22.43 13.79
CA GLY A 144 10.41 23.81 14.04
C GLY A 144 9.10 24.21 13.35
N HIS A 145 8.56 23.40 12.43
CA HIS A 145 7.33 23.69 11.69
C HIS A 145 6.10 23.13 12.44
N SER A 146 5.06 23.96 12.62
CA SER A 146 3.82 23.54 13.27
C SER A 146 3.12 22.42 12.50
N THR A 147 2.60 21.44 13.23
CA THR A 147 1.84 20.32 12.66
C THR A 147 0.34 20.62 12.49
N GLU A 148 -0.17 21.73 13.03
CA GLU A 148 -1.60 22.07 13.12
C GLU A 148 -2.30 22.04 11.76
N SER A 149 -1.70 22.66 10.75
CA SER A 149 -2.24 22.72 9.39
C SER A 149 -1.71 21.63 8.45
N MET A 150 -0.85 20.72 8.94
CA MET A 150 -0.28 19.66 8.11
C MET A 150 -1.27 18.50 7.94
N PRO A 151 -1.53 18.00 6.73
CA PRO A 151 -2.20 16.70 6.53
C PRO A 151 -1.39 15.58 7.19
N LEU A 152 -2.07 14.52 7.68
CA LEU A 152 -1.40 13.39 8.35
C LEU A 152 -0.31 12.75 7.47
N LYS A 153 -0.57 12.59 6.17
CA LYS A 153 0.41 12.11 5.20
C LYS A 153 1.70 12.93 5.23
N LYS A 154 1.58 14.28 5.23
CA LYS A 154 2.74 15.17 5.28
C LYS A 154 3.51 15.05 6.59
N VAL A 155 2.80 14.87 7.72
CA VAL A 155 3.41 14.61 9.04
C VAL A 155 4.24 13.32 8.97
N VAL A 156 3.65 12.22 8.49
CA VAL A 156 4.33 10.93 8.33
C VAL A 156 5.53 11.05 7.41
N ASP A 157 5.39 11.68 6.24
CA ASP A 157 6.47 11.87 5.27
C ASP A 157 7.64 12.69 5.84
N THR A 158 7.35 13.64 6.75
CA THR A 158 8.39 14.46 7.38
C THR A 158 9.12 13.73 8.51
N ILE A 159 8.40 12.90 9.28
CA ILE A 159 8.99 12.08 10.36
C ILE A 159 9.80 10.91 9.81
N THR A 160 9.34 10.30 8.72
CA THR A 160 10.08 9.25 8.01
C THR A 160 11.23 9.83 7.22
N GLY A 161 12.20 9.01 6.86
CA GLY A 161 13.35 9.43 6.06
C GLY A 161 14.48 8.40 6.09
N GLU A 162 15.61 8.73 5.51
CA GLU A 162 16.76 7.82 5.45
C GLU A 162 17.32 7.55 6.86
N PRO A 163 17.63 6.27 7.18
CA PRO A 163 18.32 5.91 8.42
C PRO A 163 19.62 6.71 8.59
N GLY A 164 19.91 7.12 9.82
CA GLY A 164 21.07 7.95 10.18
C GLY A 164 20.81 9.47 10.07
N THR A 165 19.73 9.93 9.44
CA THR A 165 19.37 11.34 9.43
C THR A 165 18.65 11.74 10.71
N LYS A 166 18.66 13.03 11.05
CA LYS A 166 18.04 13.55 12.27
C LYS A 166 16.68 14.21 11.97
N VAL A 167 15.82 14.19 12.97
CA VAL A 167 14.56 14.96 13.01
C VAL A 167 14.32 15.44 14.43
N THR A 168 13.85 16.67 14.59
CA THR A 168 13.48 17.23 15.89
C THR A 168 11.96 17.26 16.01
N LEU A 169 11.44 16.58 17.03
CA LEU A 169 10.02 16.60 17.37
C LEU A 169 9.80 17.49 18.61
N THR A 170 8.93 18.48 18.49
CA THR A 170 8.43 19.22 19.66
C THR A 170 7.23 18.47 20.21
N ILE A 171 7.41 17.80 21.34
CA ILE A 171 6.43 16.92 21.97
C ILE A 171 5.82 17.60 23.21
N ARG A 172 4.50 17.54 23.32
CA ARG A 172 3.79 17.87 24.56
C ARG A 172 3.26 16.60 25.17
N HIS A 173 3.85 16.19 26.30
CA HIS A 173 3.37 15.03 27.05
C HIS A 173 1.97 15.27 27.61
N GLU A 174 1.22 14.22 27.79
CA GLU A 174 -0.12 14.29 28.38
C GLU A 174 -0.07 14.95 29.77
N GLY A 175 -0.92 15.93 30.01
CA GLY A 175 -0.92 16.73 31.24
C GLY A 175 0.18 17.79 31.38
N ALA A 176 1.18 17.82 30.49
CA ALA A 176 2.23 18.84 30.52
C ALA A 176 1.75 20.16 29.91
N LYS A 177 2.16 21.30 30.52
CA LYS A 177 1.83 22.63 30.04
C LYS A 177 2.80 23.12 28.96
N THR A 178 4.05 22.69 29.03
CA THR A 178 5.11 23.13 28.12
C THR A 178 5.59 21.97 27.25
N PRO A 179 5.68 22.17 25.93
CA PRO A 179 6.29 21.17 25.06
C PRO A 179 7.80 21.13 25.22
N VAL A 180 8.43 20.02 24.86
CA VAL A 180 9.87 19.79 24.86
C VAL A 180 10.33 19.38 23.46
N ASP A 181 11.54 19.82 23.07
CA ASP A 181 12.16 19.39 21.82
C ASP A 181 12.97 18.11 22.06
N ILE A 182 12.73 17.10 21.23
CA ILE A 182 13.42 15.83 21.28
C ILE A 182 14.08 15.60 19.91
N GLU A 183 15.40 15.59 19.85
CA GLU A 183 16.14 15.24 18.65
C GLU A 183 16.25 13.72 18.54
N LEU A 184 15.80 13.15 17.42
CA LEU A 184 15.80 11.73 17.14
C LEU A 184 16.65 11.45 15.90
N THR A 185 17.40 10.36 15.93
CA THR A 185 18.07 9.84 14.74
C THR A 185 17.19 8.77 14.11
N ARG A 186 16.83 8.94 12.84
CA ARG A 186 16.04 7.94 12.11
C ARG A 186 16.81 6.64 12.00
N ALA A 187 16.12 5.53 12.18
CA ALA A 187 16.66 4.18 12.05
C ALA A 187 15.85 3.36 11.04
N GLU A 188 16.34 2.21 10.63
CA GLU A 188 15.53 1.21 9.96
C GLU A 188 14.58 0.62 11.01
N ILE A 189 13.29 0.85 10.86
CA ILE A 189 12.25 0.35 11.74
C ILE A 189 11.70 -0.94 11.15
N HIS A 190 11.82 -2.02 11.90
CA HIS A 190 11.21 -3.30 11.56
C HIS A 190 9.80 -3.37 12.16
N VAL A 191 8.84 -3.77 11.34
CA VAL A 191 7.45 -3.95 11.79
C VAL A 191 7.20 -5.45 11.84
N ASP A 192 7.21 -6.01 13.05
CA ASP A 192 6.89 -7.42 13.25
C ASP A 192 5.51 -7.72 12.64
N SER A 193 5.44 -8.70 11.77
CA SER A 193 4.18 -9.23 11.22
C SER A 193 3.65 -10.42 12.03
N VAL A 194 4.54 -11.03 12.83
CA VAL A 194 4.27 -12.20 13.66
C VAL A 194 4.43 -11.83 15.14
N LEU A 195 3.33 -11.83 15.88
CA LEU A 195 3.25 -11.39 17.26
C LEU A 195 2.91 -12.56 18.18
N GLY A 196 3.39 -12.50 19.42
CA GLY A 196 2.98 -13.40 20.51
C GLY A 196 1.72 -12.90 21.24
N ASP A 197 1.37 -13.59 22.32
CA ASP A 197 0.25 -13.24 23.19
C ASP A 197 0.51 -11.92 23.94
N GLN A 198 1.72 -11.75 24.47
CA GLN A 198 2.15 -10.57 25.20
C GLN A 198 3.66 -10.32 25.04
N ARG A 199 4.13 -9.17 25.50
CA ARG A 199 5.58 -8.92 25.58
C ARG A 199 6.15 -9.54 26.87
N HIS A 200 7.39 -10.04 26.81
CA HIS A 200 8.08 -10.51 28.02
C HIS A 200 8.21 -9.39 29.06
N LYS A 201 7.92 -9.69 30.32
CA LYS A 201 8.01 -8.70 31.41
C LYS A 201 9.42 -8.18 31.63
N ASP A 202 10.41 -9.05 31.48
CA ASP A 202 11.82 -8.73 31.69
C ASP A 202 12.51 -8.19 30.42
N ASN A 203 11.91 -8.42 29.25
CA ASN A 203 12.42 -7.92 27.98
C ASN A 203 11.26 -7.55 27.04
N VAL A 204 10.79 -6.32 27.15
CA VAL A 204 9.67 -5.81 26.34
C VAL A 204 9.96 -5.80 24.82
N LYS A 205 11.22 -6.03 24.41
CA LYS A 205 11.58 -6.15 22.97
C LYS A 205 11.21 -7.51 22.40
N GLU A 206 10.97 -8.51 23.24
CA GLU A 206 10.66 -9.87 22.82
C GLU A 206 9.19 -10.22 23.08
N TRP A 207 8.61 -11.03 22.17
CA TRP A 207 7.27 -11.55 22.32
C TRP A 207 7.29 -12.84 23.09
N ASP A 208 6.35 -12.98 24.05
CA ASP A 208 6.00 -14.25 24.67
C ASP A 208 4.92 -14.93 23.82
N PHE A 209 5.25 -16.10 23.32
CA PHE A 209 4.36 -16.89 22.48
C PHE A 209 3.60 -17.97 23.24
N TRP A 210 3.80 -18.09 24.57
CA TRP A 210 3.14 -19.10 25.36
C TRP A 210 1.83 -18.58 25.97
N ILE A 211 0.68 -19.03 25.42
CA ILE A 211 -0.63 -18.73 26.00
C ILE A 211 -0.92 -19.64 27.21
N ASP A 212 -0.45 -20.89 27.18
CA ASP A 212 -0.46 -21.83 28.29
C ASP A 212 0.89 -22.55 28.40
N PRO A 213 1.83 -22.01 29.15
CA PRO A 213 3.16 -22.60 29.32
C PRO A 213 3.11 -23.99 29.97
N ALA A 214 2.14 -24.25 30.87
CA ALA A 214 2.01 -25.53 31.60
C ALA A 214 1.60 -26.67 30.62
N SER A 215 0.67 -26.41 29.76
CA SER A 215 0.24 -27.36 28.71
C SER A 215 1.08 -27.28 27.43
N ARG A 216 2.05 -26.35 27.37
CA ARG A 216 2.91 -26.10 26.19
C ARG A 216 2.09 -25.74 24.95
N ILE A 217 1.09 -24.88 25.12
CA ILE A 217 0.29 -24.34 24.03
C ILE A 217 0.82 -22.95 23.70
N ALA A 218 1.19 -22.76 22.43
CA ALA A 218 1.66 -21.49 21.90
C ALA A 218 0.55 -20.74 21.17
N TYR A 219 0.70 -19.42 21.09
CA TYR A 219 -0.16 -18.52 20.35
C TYR A 219 0.68 -17.63 19.45
N ILE A 220 0.30 -17.56 18.18
CA ILE A 220 0.90 -16.69 17.18
C ILE A 220 -0.22 -15.88 16.53
N ARG A 221 -0.05 -14.56 16.50
CA ARG A 221 -0.91 -13.65 15.75
C ARG A 221 -0.17 -13.09 14.54
N VAL A 222 -0.69 -13.32 13.34
CA VAL A 222 -0.18 -12.74 12.08
C VAL A 222 -1.04 -11.54 11.73
N ILE A 223 -0.49 -10.33 11.84
CA ILE A 223 -1.21 -9.07 11.65
C ILE A 223 -1.14 -8.53 10.21
N GLY A 224 -0.37 -9.18 9.35
CA GLY A 224 -0.20 -8.80 7.95
C GLY A 224 0.77 -9.74 7.26
N PHE A 225 0.78 -9.69 5.93
CA PHE A 225 1.67 -10.50 5.11
C PHE A 225 2.66 -9.58 4.39
N THR A 226 3.91 -9.60 4.85
CA THR A 226 5.04 -8.87 4.28
C THR A 226 6.06 -9.83 3.69
N GLU A 227 7.09 -9.31 3.04
CA GLU A 227 8.20 -10.14 2.54
C GLU A 227 8.91 -10.93 3.66
N THR A 228 8.87 -10.44 4.91
CA THR A 228 9.53 -11.06 6.07
C THR A 228 8.66 -12.02 6.85
N THR A 229 7.34 -12.05 6.61
CA THR A 229 6.38 -12.83 7.42
C THR A 229 6.70 -14.32 7.47
N VAL A 230 7.11 -14.91 6.34
CA VAL A 230 7.44 -16.35 6.28
C VAL A 230 8.67 -16.67 7.13
N ASP A 231 9.71 -15.83 7.03
CA ASP A 231 10.95 -16.01 7.79
C ASP A 231 10.69 -15.81 9.30
N GLU A 232 9.92 -14.77 9.67
CA GLU A 232 9.52 -14.53 11.06
C GLU A 232 8.72 -15.70 11.64
N LEU A 233 7.71 -16.17 10.89
CA LEU A 233 6.87 -17.29 11.31
C LEU A 233 7.69 -18.58 11.46
N THR A 234 8.57 -18.88 10.50
CA THR A 234 9.44 -20.06 10.52
C THR A 234 10.34 -20.02 11.75
N LYS A 235 11.01 -18.89 11.99
CA LYS A 235 11.88 -18.72 13.15
C LYS A 235 11.15 -18.94 14.48
N VAL A 236 9.93 -18.39 14.60
CA VAL A 236 9.11 -18.54 15.81
C VAL A 236 8.67 -19.99 16.00
N VAL A 237 8.13 -20.63 14.94
CA VAL A 237 7.67 -22.03 15.01
C VAL A 237 8.80 -22.99 15.31
N ASP A 238 9.97 -22.83 14.68
CA ASP A 238 11.15 -23.64 14.96
C ASP A 238 11.60 -23.51 16.43
N GLY A 239 11.61 -22.29 16.95
CA GLY A 239 11.91 -22.01 18.37
C GLY A 239 10.93 -22.71 19.32
N LEU A 240 9.64 -22.62 19.02
CA LEU A 240 8.59 -23.27 19.82
C LEU A 240 8.64 -24.81 19.74
N GLN A 241 8.93 -25.37 18.56
CA GLN A 241 9.13 -26.82 18.39
C GLN A 241 10.33 -27.31 19.20
N ASN A 242 11.46 -26.62 19.15
CA ASN A 242 12.64 -26.92 19.94
C ASN A 242 12.37 -26.84 21.46
N ALA A 243 11.42 -25.98 21.87
CA ALA A 243 10.94 -25.89 23.24
C ALA A 243 9.84 -26.91 23.59
N ASN A 244 9.64 -27.94 22.74
CA ASN A 244 8.63 -29.00 22.90
C ASN A 244 7.18 -28.49 22.96
N MET A 245 6.81 -27.57 22.09
CA MET A 245 5.42 -27.15 21.88
C MET A 245 4.52 -28.37 21.59
N LYS A 246 3.35 -28.41 22.22
CA LYS A 246 2.35 -29.48 22.04
C LYS A 246 1.12 -29.04 21.26
N GLY A 247 0.85 -27.76 21.23
CA GLY A 247 -0.27 -27.18 20.49
C GLY A 247 0.04 -25.75 20.05
N LEU A 248 -0.53 -25.34 18.92
CA LEU A 248 -0.36 -24.02 18.35
C LEU A 248 -1.72 -23.44 17.99
N VAL A 249 -1.99 -22.24 18.42
CA VAL A 249 -3.10 -21.38 17.98
C VAL A 249 -2.54 -20.33 17.04
N ILE A 250 -3.06 -20.24 15.82
CA ILE A 250 -2.71 -19.19 14.87
C ILE A 250 -3.93 -18.27 14.69
N ASP A 251 -3.75 -17.00 15.00
CA ASP A 251 -4.74 -15.95 14.84
C ASP A 251 -4.41 -15.11 13.59
N LEU A 252 -5.33 -15.09 12.63
CA LEU A 252 -5.22 -14.38 11.34
C LEU A 252 -6.18 -13.18 11.24
N ARG A 253 -6.73 -12.71 12.36
CA ARG A 253 -7.72 -11.62 12.41
C ARG A 253 -7.08 -10.25 12.46
#